data_3c4423bb109770e86d78bd00852d2bca
#
_entry.id   3c4423bb109770e86d78bd00852d2bca
#
_cell.length_a   1.000
_cell.length_b   1.000
_cell.length_c   1.000
_cell.angle_alpha   90.00
_cell.angle_beta   90.00
_cell.angle_gamma   90.00
#
_symmetry.space_group_name_H-M   'P 1'
#
loop_
_entity.id
_entity.type
_entity.pdbx_description
1 polymer ?
#
loop_
_entity_poly.entity_id
_entity_poly.type
_entity_poly.pdbx_seq_one_letter_code
_entity_poly.pdbx_strand_id
1 'polypeptide(L)'
;AQNLKLQSSLLIPRFDVVRQVFQKAGGSGADYRYKYFLSSATFDFDGESYALYDRYQGQDSLYQQMIPMLRTSEMYMIATEVTEDLEEATDYLNTLRVNRGLREISSTQVEQSLEAEWLRELYGEGQLFFYYKRKMKTEIQSAYDPYGTKTINLLRYVLPIPDGETKYN
;
A
#
# COMPACT_ATOMS: atom_id res chain seq x y z
N ALA A 1 29.71 5.78 -5.26
CA ALA A 1 28.51 6.61 -5.27
C ALA A 1 27.98 6.63 -6.70
N GLN A 2 27.00 5.77 -7.01
CA GLN A 2 26.29 5.86 -8.27
C GLN A 2 25.38 7.07 -8.18
N ASN A 3 25.65 8.08 -8.99
CA ASN A 3 24.74 9.18 -9.25
C ASN A 3 23.48 8.58 -9.90
N LEU A 4 22.51 8.24 -9.08
CA LEU A 4 21.14 8.07 -9.54
C LEU A 4 20.70 9.44 -10.08
N LYS A 5 20.89 9.66 -11.38
CA LYS A 5 20.18 10.73 -12.07
C LYS A 5 18.72 10.45 -11.88
N LEU A 6 18.08 11.17 -10.95
CA LEU A 6 16.65 11.22 -10.82
C LEU A 6 16.08 11.69 -12.15
N GLN A 7 15.73 10.75 -13.00
CA GLN A 7 14.94 11.06 -14.19
C GLN A 7 13.51 11.31 -13.71
N SER A 8 12.79 12.18 -14.36
CA SER A 8 11.38 12.52 -14.10
C SER A 8 10.42 11.32 -14.08
N SER A 9 10.92 10.12 -14.36
CA SER A 9 10.20 8.84 -14.34
C SER A 9 10.36 8.02 -13.06
N LEU A 10 11.13 8.47 -12.08
CA LEU A 10 11.28 7.76 -10.82
C LEU A 10 10.02 7.96 -9.97
N LEU A 11 9.27 6.88 -9.76
CA LEU A 11 8.09 6.85 -8.89
C LEU A 11 8.52 6.65 -7.43
N ILE A 12 9.05 7.71 -6.83
CA ILE A 12 9.41 7.70 -5.41
C ILE A 12 8.34 8.46 -4.64
N PRO A 13 7.80 7.89 -3.55
CA PRO A 13 6.74 8.52 -2.80
C PRO A 13 7.26 9.73 -2.01
N ARG A 14 6.49 10.81 -1.99
CA ARG A 14 6.73 11.93 -1.08
C ARG A 14 6.52 11.49 0.36
N PHE A 15 7.38 11.97 1.25
CA PHE A 15 7.35 11.58 2.65
C PHE A 15 6.04 11.94 3.36
N ASP A 16 5.44 13.10 3.06
CA ASP A 16 4.16 13.54 3.61
C ASP A 16 3.01 12.64 3.17
N VAL A 17 2.98 12.16 1.91
CA VAL A 17 1.99 11.21 1.40
C VAL A 17 2.12 9.86 2.13
N VAL A 18 3.34 9.36 2.27
CA VAL A 18 3.61 8.13 3.02
C VAL A 18 3.14 8.24 4.45
N ARG A 19 3.51 9.33 5.12
CA ARG A 19 3.10 9.58 6.50
C ARG A 19 1.58 9.59 6.64
N GLN A 20 0.88 10.23 5.70
CA GLN A 20 -0.59 10.30 5.71
C GLN A 20 -1.23 8.91 5.54
N VAL A 21 -0.72 8.07 4.65
CA VAL A 21 -1.20 6.70 4.45
C VAL A 21 -1.12 5.90 5.75
N PHE A 22 0.00 5.99 6.46
CA PHE A 22 0.21 5.24 7.70
C PHE A 22 -0.49 5.83 8.93
N GLN A 23 -0.91 7.09 8.89
CA GLN A 23 -1.66 7.73 9.97
C GLN A 23 -3.19 7.69 9.79
N LYS A 24 -3.69 7.30 8.60
CA LYS A 24 -5.12 7.20 8.30
C LYS A 24 -5.81 6.08 9.10
N ALA A 25 -7.11 6.22 9.34
CA ALA A 25 -8.01 5.16 9.82
C ALA A 25 -7.41 4.27 10.93
N GLY A 26 -7.03 4.88 12.05
CA GLY A 26 -6.46 4.16 13.20
C GLY A 26 -5.01 3.69 13.00
N GLY A 27 -4.30 4.18 11.98
CA GLY A 27 -2.86 4.06 11.85
C GLY A 27 -2.11 4.91 12.88
N SER A 28 -0.83 4.65 13.05
CA SER A 28 0.04 5.45 13.91
C SER A 28 1.50 5.37 13.46
N GLY A 29 2.33 6.28 13.97
CA GLY A 29 3.78 6.19 13.81
C GLY A 29 4.41 4.96 14.50
N ALA A 30 3.64 4.19 15.28
CA ALA A 30 4.06 2.92 15.86
C ALA A 30 3.94 1.73 14.89
N ASP A 31 3.29 1.91 13.74
CA ASP A 31 3.19 0.89 12.70
C ASP A 31 4.58 0.42 12.28
N TYR A 32 4.84 -0.87 12.42
CA TYR A 32 6.16 -1.44 12.11
C TYR A 32 6.54 -1.27 10.64
N ARG A 33 5.57 -1.27 9.73
CA ARG A 33 5.80 -1.04 8.29
C ARG A 33 6.29 0.38 8.04
N TYR A 34 5.69 1.36 8.71
CA TYR A 34 6.16 2.75 8.65
C TYR A 34 7.54 2.91 9.28
N LYS A 35 7.72 2.36 10.49
CA LYS A 35 8.94 2.52 11.27
C LYS A 35 10.16 1.88 10.63
N TYR A 36 10.00 0.67 10.06
CA TYR A 36 11.13 -0.11 9.59
C TYR A 36 11.36 -0.05 8.08
N PHE A 37 10.35 0.26 7.29
CA PHE A 37 10.46 0.23 5.83
C PHE A 37 10.44 1.59 5.15
N LEU A 38 9.90 2.62 5.80
CA LEU A 38 9.63 3.89 5.15
C LEU A 38 10.20 5.10 5.88
N SER A 39 10.56 4.99 7.16
CA SER A 39 11.06 6.10 7.96
C SER A 39 12.58 6.09 8.16
N SER A 40 13.26 5.03 7.70
CA SER A 40 14.68 4.83 7.96
C SER A 40 15.59 5.79 7.20
N ALA A 41 15.16 6.22 6.02
CA ALA A 41 15.91 7.20 5.24
C ALA A 41 14.98 8.07 4.39
N THR A 42 15.29 9.36 4.34
CA THR A 42 14.66 10.32 3.43
C THR A 42 15.75 11.03 2.64
N PHE A 43 15.40 11.56 1.48
CA PHE A 43 16.24 12.48 0.75
C PHE A 43 15.40 13.67 0.28
N ASP A 44 16.02 14.83 0.20
CA ASP A 44 15.39 16.06 -0.22
C ASP A 44 15.74 16.35 -1.68
N PHE A 45 14.73 16.69 -2.46
CA PHE A 45 14.89 17.10 -3.84
C PHE A 45 13.85 18.16 -4.19
N ASP A 46 14.29 19.28 -4.76
CA ASP A 46 13.44 20.40 -5.19
C ASP A 46 12.49 20.92 -4.08
N GLY A 47 13.01 20.99 -2.83
CA GLY A 47 12.24 21.46 -1.67
C GLY A 47 11.25 20.48 -1.08
N GLU A 48 11.20 19.25 -1.61
CA GLU A 48 10.33 18.17 -1.13
C GLU A 48 11.15 17.02 -0.56
N SER A 49 10.63 16.40 0.50
CA SER A 49 11.24 15.21 1.12
C SER A 49 10.58 13.94 0.59
N TYR A 50 11.39 12.97 0.24
CA TYR A 50 10.99 11.68 -0.31
C TYR A 50 11.41 10.55 0.62
N ALA A 51 10.54 9.54 0.78
CA ALA A 51 10.81 8.36 1.58
C ALA A 51 11.45 7.26 0.74
N LEU A 52 12.55 6.69 1.23
CA LEU A 52 13.11 5.47 0.66
C LEU A 52 12.32 4.26 1.15
N TYR A 53 12.12 3.30 0.25
CA TYR A 53 11.38 2.08 0.55
C TYR A 53 12.33 0.90 0.68
N ASP A 54 12.66 0.52 1.91
CA ASP A 54 13.69 -0.46 2.24
C ASP A 54 13.15 -1.86 2.57
N ARG A 55 11.86 -2.10 2.31
CA ARG A 55 11.17 -3.34 2.71
C ARG A 55 11.88 -4.62 2.28
N TYR A 56 12.55 -4.59 1.14
CA TYR A 56 13.20 -5.77 0.56
C TYR A 56 14.72 -5.73 0.64
N GLN A 57 15.27 -4.79 1.38
CA GLN A 57 16.70 -4.73 1.68
C GLN A 57 17.00 -5.53 2.94
N GLY A 58 17.09 -6.84 2.81
CA GLY A 58 17.51 -7.71 3.91
C GLY A 58 18.97 -7.53 4.26
N GLN A 59 19.31 -7.63 5.55
CA GLN A 59 20.71 -7.66 6.01
C GLN A 59 21.36 -9.03 5.79
N ASP A 60 20.57 -10.06 5.56
CA ASP A 60 21.04 -11.41 5.31
C ASP A 60 21.18 -11.68 3.81
N SER A 61 22.37 -12.06 3.39
CA SER A 61 22.70 -12.32 1.98
C SER A 61 21.86 -13.41 1.30
N LEU A 62 21.29 -14.34 2.09
CA LEU A 62 20.43 -15.40 1.58
C LEU A 62 19.02 -14.92 1.21
N TYR A 63 18.55 -13.84 1.83
CA TYR A 63 17.20 -13.30 1.64
C TYR A 63 17.18 -11.94 0.95
N GLN A 64 18.33 -11.42 0.61
CA GLN A 64 18.43 -10.22 -0.22
C GLN A 64 17.77 -10.49 -1.57
N GLN A 65 16.78 -9.69 -1.94
CA GLN A 65 16.03 -9.79 -3.20
C GLN A 65 14.86 -10.80 -3.24
N MET A 66 14.53 -11.46 -2.15
CA MET A 66 13.32 -12.30 -2.12
C MET A 66 12.07 -11.43 -1.91
N ILE A 67 11.18 -11.46 -2.89
CA ILE A 67 9.87 -10.80 -2.81
C ILE A 67 8.82 -11.88 -2.51
N PRO A 68 8.18 -11.87 -1.34
CA PRO A 68 7.14 -12.84 -1.03
C PRO A 68 5.92 -12.61 -1.93
N MET A 69 5.60 -13.60 -2.75
CA MET A 69 4.44 -13.55 -3.67
C MET A 69 3.12 -13.75 -2.93
N LEU A 70 3.14 -14.52 -1.85
CA LEU A 70 1.97 -14.79 -1.00
C LEU A 70 2.31 -14.44 0.44
N ARG A 71 1.38 -13.76 1.11
CA ARG A 71 1.56 -13.33 2.50
C ARG A 71 0.35 -13.68 3.35
N THR A 72 0.61 -14.15 4.57
CA THR A 72 -0.44 -14.43 5.56
C THR A 72 -1.29 -13.19 5.86
N SER A 73 -0.70 -12.00 5.82
CA SER A 73 -1.44 -10.73 5.99
C SER A 73 -2.53 -10.53 4.96
N GLU A 74 -2.28 -10.89 3.71
CA GLU A 74 -3.28 -10.82 2.64
C GLU A 74 -4.44 -11.80 2.91
N MET A 75 -4.13 -13.00 3.42
CA MET A 75 -5.16 -13.97 3.78
C MET A 75 -6.08 -13.44 4.89
N TYR A 76 -5.53 -12.79 5.92
CA TYR A 76 -6.34 -12.15 6.97
C TYR A 76 -7.24 -11.04 6.41
N MET A 77 -6.72 -10.21 5.51
CA MET A 77 -7.52 -9.15 4.88
C MET A 77 -8.64 -9.70 3.99
N ILE A 78 -8.37 -10.79 3.25
CA ILE A 78 -9.40 -11.47 2.44
C ILE A 78 -10.45 -12.10 3.37
N ALA A 79 -10.04 -12.82 4.41
CA ALA A 79 -10.97 -13.40 5.38
C ALA A 79 -11.86 -12.33 6.02
N THR A 80 -11.29 -11.21 6.47
CA THR A 80 -12.04 -10.05 6.97
C THR A 80 -13.08 -9.55 5.96
N GLU A 81 -12.73 -9.55 4.67
CA GLU A 81 -13.60 -8.99 3.62
C GLU A 81 -14.78 -9.91 3.25
N VAL A 82 -14.61 -11.23 3.36
CA VAL A 82 -15.59 -12.20 2.85
C VAL A 82 -16.45 -12.82 3.94
N THR A 83 -16.07 -12.74 5.22
CA THR A 83 -16.92 -13.24 6.31
C THR A 83 -18.13 -12.34 6.52
N GLU A 84 -19.28 -12.96 6.74
CA GLU A 84 -20.54 -12.26 7.07
C GLU A 84 -20.65 -11.96 8.57
N ASP A 85 -19.87 -12.64 9.40
CA ASP A 85 -19.81 -12.39 10.84
C ASP A 85 -18.88 -11.21 11.15
N LEU A 86 -19.47 -10.14 11.66
CA LEU A 86 -18.75 -8.90 11.94
C LEU A 86 -17.77 -9.03 13.13
N GLU A 87 -18.04 -9.91 14.09
CA GLU A 87 -17.12 -10.18 15.20
C GLU A 87 -15.89 -10.94 14.67
N GLU A 88 -16.12 -11.98 13.88
CA GLU A 88 -15.05 -12.75 13.24
C GLU A 88 -14.21 -11.86 12.30
N ALA A 89 -14.85 -11.00 11.50
CA ALA A 89 -14.16 -10.01 10.66
C ALA A 89 -13.26 -9.09 11.48
N THR A 90 -13.77 -8.66 12.65
CA THR A 90 -13.02 -7.80 13.57
C THR A 90 -11.79 -8.52 14.13
N ASP A 91 -11.93 -9.77 14.50
CA ASP A 91 -10.85 -10.60 15.05
C ASP A 91 -9.74 -10.84 14.03
N TYR A 92 -10.10 -11.17 12.78
CA TYR A 92 -9.11 -11.31 11.71
C TYR A 92 -8.32 -10.03 11.51
N LEU A 93 -9.01 -8.89 11.41
CA LEU A 93 -8.36 -7.61 11.19
C LEU A 93 -7.51 -7.18 12.38
N ASN A 94 -7.98 -7.38 13.60
CA ASN A 94 -7.25 -7.07 14.83
C ASN A 94 -6.00 -7.95 14.97
N THR A 95 -6.08 -9.22 14.61
CA THR A 95 -4.90 -10.10 14.55
C THR A 95 -3.82 -9.52 13.65
N LEU A 96 -4.17 -9.07 12.45
CA LEU A 96 -3.22 -8.40 11.56
C LEU A 96 -2.68 -7.12 12.19
N ARG A 97 -3.54 -6.25 12.71
CA ARG A 97 -3.19 -4.92 13.22
C ARG A 97 -2.24 -4.99 14.42
N VAL A 98 -2.52 -5.87 15.39
CA VAL A 98 -1.67 -6.06 16.58
C VAL A 98 -0.27 -6.54 16.16
N ASN A 99 -0.19 -7.46 15.20
CA ASN A 99 1.09 -7.92 14.64
C ASN A 99 1.82 -6.86 13.80
N ARG A 100 1.19 -5.73 13.52
CA ARG A 100 1.81 -4.54 12.89
C ARG A 100 2.11 -3.41 13.89
N GLY A 101 1.91 -3.64 15.19
CA GLY A 101 2.11 -2.63 16.25
C GLY A 101 0.99 -1.60 16.34
N LEU A 102 -0.17 -1.88 15.76
CA LEU A 102 -1.36 -1.05 15.82
C LEU A 102 -2.31 -1.51 16.92
N ARG A 103 -3.16 -0.60 17.38
CA ARG A 103 -4.21 -0.94 18.34
C ARG A 103 -5.36 -1.67 17.67
N GLU A 104 -6.06 -2.47 18.45
CA GLU A 104 -7.32 -3.07 18.04
C GLU A 104 -8.37 -1.99 17.72
N ILE A 105 -9.32 -2.37 16.88
CA ILE A 105 -10.49 -1.56 16.51
C ILE A 105 -11.76 -2.26 16.94
N SER A 106 -12.85 -1.49 17.00
CA SER A 106 -14.19 -2.04 17.17
C SER A 106 -14.80 -2.49 15.84
N SER A 107 -15.84 -3.31 15.93
CA SER A 107 -16.58 -3.80 14.77
C SER A 107 -17.13 -2.71 13.86
N THR A 108 -17.50 -1.56 14.42
CA THR A 108 -17.98 -0.40 13.64
C THR A 108 -16.92 0.26 12.76
N GLN A 109 -15.65 -0.08 12.96
CA GLN A 109 -14.51 0.50 12.23
C GLN A 109 -13.90 -0.45 11.20
N VAL A 110 -14.41 -1.68 11.08
CA VAL A 110 -13.81 -2.74 10.25
C VAL A 110 -13.66 -2.31 8.80
N GLU A 111 -14.73 -1.85 8.17
CA GLU A 111 -14.70 -1.50 6.73
C GLU A 111 -13.65 -0.43 6.41
N GLN A 112 -13.69 0.69 7.15
CA GLN A 112 -12.75 1.79 6.95
C GLN A 112 -11.30 1.37 7.26
N SER A 113 -11.12 0.56 8.29
CA SER A 113 -9.79 0.09 8.70
C SER A 113 -9.24 -0.93 7.72
N LEU A 114 -10.07 -1.83 7.19
CA LEU A 114 -9.68 -2.81 6.19
C LEU A 114 -9.16 -2.14 4.90
N GLU A 115 -9.86 -1.11 4.41
CA GLU A 115 -9.38 -0.35 3.25
C GLU A 115 -8.01 0.28 3.51
N ALA A 116 -7.83 0.85 4.71
CA ALA A 116 -6.55 1.43 5.09
C ALA A 116 -5.44 0.37 5.25
N GLU A 117 -5.78 -0.84 5.71
CA GLU A 117 -4.80 -1.93 5.81
C GLU A 117 -4.40 -2.47 4.43
N TRP A 118 -5.32 -2.58 3.46
CA TRP A 118 -4.97 -2.89 2.06
C TRP A 118 -3.97 -1.88 1.51
N LEU A 119 -4.20 -0.59 1.75
CA LEU A 119 -3.31 0.47 1.30
C LEU A 119 -1.91 0.36 1.93
N ARG A 120 -1.82 0.10 3.24
CA ARG A 120 -0.55 -0.01 3.97
C ARG A 120 0.22 -1.28 3.63
N GLU A 121 -0.48 -2.41 3.55
CA GLU A 121 0.15 -3.71 3.34
C GLU A 121 0.72 -3.87 1.93
N LEU A 122 0.02 -3.32 0.93
CA LEU A 122 0.42 -3.40 -0.47
C LEU A 122 1.10 -2.11 -0.99
N TYR A 123 1.51 -1.22 -0.07
CA TYR A 123 2.14 0.03 -0.45
C TYR A 123 3.43 -0.20 -1.25
N GLY A 124 3.56 0.45 -2.40
CA GLY A 124 4.73 0.35 -3.26
C GLY A 124 4.88 -0.94 -4.08
N GLU A 125 3.90 -1.85 -4.03
CA GLU A 125 3.99 -3.17 -4.66
C GLU A 125 3.19 -3.30 -5.98
N GLY A 126 2.47 -2.26 -6.39
CA GLY A 126 1.63 -2.29 -7.59
C GLY A 126 0.32 -3.08 -7.44
N GLN A 127 0.14 -3.83 -6.35
CA GLN A 127 -1.03 -4.69 -6.11
C GLN A 127 -2.32 -3.90 -5.83
N LEU A 128 -2.21 -2.66 -5.38
CA LEU A 128 -3.37 -1.80 -5.12
C LEU A 128 -4.23 -1.54 -6.37
N PHE A 129 -3.64 -1.59 -7.55
CA PHE A 129 -4.40 -1.51 -8.80
C PHE A 129 -5.48 -2.60 -8.88
N PHE A 130 -5.13 -3.84 -8.55
CA PHE A 130 -6.07 -4.98 -8.59
C PHE A 130 -7.14 -4.87 -7.50
N TYR A 131 -6.77 -4.42 -6.31
CA TYR A 131 -7.71 -4.13 -5.23
C TYR A 131 -8.72 -3.05 -5.65
N TYR A 132 -8.26 -1.92 -6.16
CA TYR A 132 -9.14 -0.84 -6.61
C TYR A 132 -10.02 -1.24 -7.78
N LYS A 133 -9.47 -2.01 -8.74
CA LYS A 133 -10.25 -2.57 -9.86
C LYS A 133 -11.37 -3.47 -9.36
N ARG A 134 -11.09 -4.41 -8.45
CA ARG A 134 -12.08 -5.32 -7.87
C ARG A 134 -13.16 -4.58 -7.11
N LYS A 135 -12.80 -3.55 -6.37
CA LYS A 135 -13.73 -2.67 -5.63
C LYS A 135 -14.41 -1.62 -6.49
N MET A 136 -14.09 -1.54 -7.79
CA MET A 136 -14.58 -0.51 -8.72
C MET A 136 -14.44 0.91 -8.14
N LYS A 137 -13.29 1.21 -7.49
CA LYS A 137 -13.05 2.51 -6.85
C LYS A 137 -12.95 3.61 -7.90
N THR A 138 -13.77 4.63 -7.77
CA THR A 138 -13.73 5.84 -8.60
C THR A 138 -12.93 6.95 -7.97
N GLU A 139 -12.61 6.85 -6.67
CA GLU A 139 -11.77 7.78 -5.96
C GLU A 139 -10.64 7.03 -5.25
N ILE A 140 -9.43 7.49 -5.47
CA ILE A 140 -8.22 6.93 -4.83
C ILE A 140 -7.39 8.04 -4.19
N GLN A 141 -6.52 7.69 -3.25
CA GLN A 141 -5.57 8.64 -2.67
C GLN A 141 -4.71 9.27 -3.78
N SER A 142 -4.56 10.59 -3.74
CA SER A 142 -3.64 11.29 -4.64
C SER A 142 -2.19 10.93 -4.32
N ALA A 143 -1.36 10.78 -5.35
CA ALA A 143 0.08 10.60 -5.20
C ALA A 143 0.83 11.92 -4.94
N TYR A 144 0.18 13.05 -5.22
CA TYR A 144 0.79 14.38 -5.12
C TYR A 144 0.25 15.23 -3.97
N ASP A 145 -0.97 14.94 -3.54
CA ASP A 145 -1.61 15.64 -2.44
C ASP A 145 -1.93 14.65 -1.31
N PRO A 146 -1.29 14.77 -0.15
CA PRO A 146 -1.48 13.84 0.97
C PRO A 146 -2.90 13.85 1.53
N TYR A 147 -3.65 14.92 1.31
CA TYR A 147 -5.03 15.08 1.80
C TYR A 147 -6.09 14.95 0.71
N GLY A 148 -5.65 14.90 -0.55
CA GLY A 148 -6.53 14.87 -1.71
C GLY A 148 -6.84 13.47 -2.21
N THR A 149 -7.93 13.39 -2.96
CA THR A 149 -8.29 12.20 -3.76
C THR A 149 -8.19 12.52 -5.23
N LYS A 150 -8.01 11.49 -6.04
CA LYS A 150 -8.04 11.57 -7.49
C LYS A 150 -9.19 10.73 -8.01
N THR A 151 -10.06 11.35 -8.80
CA THR A 151 -11.13 10.65 -9.51
C THR A 151 -10.56 9.83 -10.66
N ILE A 152 -10.95 8.57 -10.76
CA ILE A 152 -10.56 7.64 -11.81
C ILE A 152 -11.81 7.20 -12.58
N ASN A 153 -11.73 7.27 -13.91
CA ASN A 153 -12.72 6.63 -14.76
C ASN A 153 -12.51 5.11 -14.73
N LEU A 154 -13.57 4.32 -14.54
CA LEU A 154 -13.52 2.86 -14.48
C LEU A 154 -12.87 2.22 -15.73
N LEU A 155 -12.94 2.87 -16.88
CA LEU A 155 -12.25 2.42 -18.09
C LEU A 155 -10.72 2.37 -17.94
N ARG A 156 -10.14 3.08 -16.96
CA ARG A 156 -8.71 3.02 -16.66
C ARG A 156 -8.29 1.69 -16.03
N TYR A 157 -9.24 0.91 -15.53
CA TYR A 157 -8.97 -0.44 -15.04
C TYR A 157 -8.99 -1.51 -16.15
N VAL A 158 -9.33 -1.13 -17.37
CA VAL A 158 -9.26 -2.03 -18.54
C VAL A 158 -7.91 -1.83 -19.21
N LEU A 159 -7.08 -2.87 -19.19
CA LEU A 159 -5.81 -2.83 -19.89
C LEU A 159 -6.08 -2.99 -21.39
N PRO A 160 -5.51 -2.12 -22.25
CA PRO A 160 -5.67 -2.26 -23.69
C PRO A 160 -5.00 -3.55 -24.18
N ILE A 161 -5.60 -4.19 -25.17
CA ILE A 161 -4.96 -5.32 -25.87
C ILE A 161 -3.75 -4.76 -26.63
N PRO A 162 -2.57 -5.35 -26.51
CA PRO A 162 -1.40 -4.91 -27.26
C PRO A 162 -1.65 -4.94 -28.77
N ASP A 163 -1.19 -3.92 -29.49
CA ASP A 163 -1.38 -3.80 -30.95
C ASP A 163 -0.85 -5.02 -31.73
N GLY A 164 0.18 -5.70 -31.16
CA GLY A 164 0.73 -6.92 -31.73
C GLY A 164 -0.26 -8.09 -31.78
N GLU A 165 -1.18 -8.17 -30.79
CA GLU A 165 -2.18 -9.25 -30.72
C GLU A 165 -3.38 -9.00 -31.62
N THR A 166 -3.71 -7.73 -31.86
CA THR A 166 -4.84 -7.37 -32.76
C THR A 166 -4.56 -7.66 -34.22
N LYS A 167 -3.30 -7.92 -34.61
CA LYS A 167 -2.91 -8.27 -35.98
C LYS A 167 -3.16 -9.73 -36.36
N TYR A 168 -3.46 -10.58 -35.39
CA TYR A 168 -3.63 -12.02 -35.60
C TYR A 168 -5.09 -12.49 -35.46
N ASN A 169 -6.04 -11.54 -35.23
CA ASN A 169 -7.47 -11.82 -35.16
C ASN A 169 -8.19 -11.29 -36.42
#